data_92d79399eadd15e8f55677bbb2cf0159
#
_entry.id   92d79399eadd15e8f55677bbb2cf0159
#
_cell.length_a   1.000
_cell.length_b   1.000
_cell.length_c   1.000
_cell.angle_alpha   90.00
_cell.angle_beta   90.00
_cell.angle_gamma   90.00
#
_symmetry.space_group_name_H-M   'P 1'
#
loop_
_entity.id
_entity.type
_entity.pdbx_description
1 polymer ?
#
loop_
_entity_poly.entity_id
_entity_poly.type
_entity_poly.pdbx_seq_one_letter_code
_entity_poly.pdbx_strand_id
1 'polypeptide(L)'
;MNGGTPESDSTILARIGWTGSEGPRERARQRRTFWTAFAFMAPAIAFVGTFLLFPVLHNIYLSFTAWRRFEGYDEFAGVQNYARMASNPFFGDALWNTAIWIGASITLPLLLGLGLAIMLRGIPFENAIKNIIFIPRILAPTAVGVLWYYVYAPDGVLNRIIGLFTGNEVDIGWLYQENTVTAAIIATFVWQSVGLVMVLILLGLAAIPKDPVEAATVDGATRLQVFRHIVLPLLLPTLLVVTILSVLAGFTAFDLLWVMGASYPGQRTLSLVVFMYFEAFQKGGWAFGAAIAVVLGIVALSVTWIQAALQGRIDRMMR
;
A
#
# COMPACT_ATOMS: atom_id res chain seq x y z
N MET A 1 -19.26 -54.71 50.92
CA MET A 1 -18.37 -54.30 49.84
C MET A 1 -19.20 -54.11 48.57
N ASN A 2 -19.69 -52.87 48.31
CA ASN A 2 -20.46 -52.55 47.14
C ASN A 2 -19.50 -51.77 46.21
N GLY A 3 -19.04 -52.44 45.17
CA GLY A 3 -18.26 -51.84 44.10
C GLY A 3 -19.16 -51.08 43.12
N GLY A 4 -19.24 -49.77 43.28
CA GLY A 4 -19.86 -48.90 42.27
C GLY A 4 -18.94 -48.83 41.04
N THR A 5 -19.42 -49.28 39.89
CA THR A 5 -18.78 -49.11 38.61
C THR A 5 -18.75 -47.60 38.27
N PRO A 6 -17.64 -47.03 37.83
CA PRO A 6 -17.60 -45.62 37.44
C PRO A 6 -18.56 -45.38 36.25
N GLU A 7 -19.49 -44.46 36.46
CA GLU A 7 -20.40 -43.97 35.43
C GLU A 7 -19.56 -43.41 34.28
N SER A 8 -19.78 -43.90 33.05
CA SER A 8 -18.99 -43.49 31.90
C SER A 8 -19.21 -42.02 31.59
N ASP A 9 -18.16 -41.28 31.16
CA ASP A 9 -18.18 -39.87 30.78
C ASP A 9 -19.33 -39.50 29.83
N SER A 10 -19.73 -40.46 28.97
CA SER A 10 -20.87 -40.31 28.06
C SER A 10 -22.22 -40.16 28.78
N THR A 11 -22.39 -40.75 29.96
CA THR A 11 -23.63 -40.69 30.77
C THR A 11 -23.73 -39.35 31.50
N ILE A 12 -22.59 -38.78 31.91
CA ILE A 12 -22.53 -37.48 32.56
C ILE A 12 -22.82 -36.38 31.54
N LEU A 13 -22.25 -36.46 30.32
CA LEU A 13 -22.47 -35.50 29.22
C LEU A 13 -23.94 -35.51 28.76
N ALA A 14 -24.59 -36.67 28.72
CA ALA A 14 -26.02 -36.78 28.41
C ALA A 14 -26.92 -36.13 29.46
N ARG A 15 -26.56 -36.20 30.76
CA ARG A 15 -27.31 -35.53 31.87
C ARG A 15 -27.16 -34.00 31.85
N ILE A 16 -26.06 -33.47 31.34
CA ILE A 16 -25.80 -32.02 31.22
C ILE A 16 -26.47 -31.43 29.95
N GLY A 17 -27.16 -32.25 29.14
CA GLY A 17 -27.82 -31.80 27.89
C GLY A 17 -26.84 -31.51 26.75
N TRP A 18 -25.61 -31.95 26.88
CA TRP A 18 -24.55 -31.81 25.86
C TRP A 18 -24.55 -33.01 24.90
N THR A 19 -25.71 -33.30 24.31
CA THR A 19 -25.77 -34.23 23.18
C THR A 19 -25.50 -33.45 21.90
N GLY A 20 -24.37 -33.70 21.30
CA GLY A 20 -23.86 -33.01 20.10
C GLY A 20 -24.64 -33.26 18.79
N SER A 21 -25.95 -33.46 18.87
CA SER A 21 -26.84 -33.42 17.70
C SER A 21 -27.76 -32.21 17.80
N GLU A 22 -27.41 -31.16 17.08
CA GLU A 22 -28.32 -30.02 16.87
C GLU A 22 -29.69 -30.49 16.42
N GLY A 23 -30.70 -30.22 17.24
CA GLY A 23 -32.08 -30.63 16.99
C GLY A 23 -32.65 -29.94 15.74
N PRO A 24 -33.69 -30.51 15.10
CA PRO A 24 -34.30 -29.94 13.89
C PRO A 24 -34.71 -28.46 14.04
N ARG A 25 -35.08 -28.03 15.24
CA ARG A 25 -35.46 -26.64 15.56
C ARG A 25 -34.25 -25.70 15.56
N GLU A 26 -33.10 -26.16 16.04
CA GLU A 26 -31.84 -25.39 16.07
C GLU A 26 -31.31 -25.19 14.66
N ARG A 27 -31.31 -26.23 13.83
CA ARG A 27 -30.95 -26.14 12.38
C ARG A 27 -31.87 -25.19 11.61
N ALA A 28 -33.19 -25.22 11.91
CA ALA A 28 -34.15 -24.31 11.31
C ALA A 28 -33.88 -22.84 11.71
N ARG A 29 -33.54 -22.60 12.99
CA ARG A 29 -33.18 -21.27 13.51
C ARG A 29 -31.90 -20.76 12.90
N GLN A 30 -30.85 -21.57 12.85
CA GLN A 30 -29.57 -21.23 12.19
C GLN A 30 -29.75 -20.90 10.70
N ARG A 31 -30.55 -21.74 9.99
CA ARG A 31 -30.87 -21.49 8.58
C ARG A 31 -31.63 -20.18 8.39
N ARG A 32 -32.58 -19.84 9.24
CA ARG A 32 -33.30 -18.56 9.21
C ARG A 32 -32.37 -17.39 9.49
N THR A 33 -31.51 -17.49 10.52
CA THR A 33 -30.53 -16.47 10.84
C THR A 33 -29.54 -16.26 9.68
N PHE A 34 -29.06 -17.35 9.07
CA PHE A 34 -28.20 -17.29 7.87
C PHE A 34 -28.88 -16.54 6.71
N TRP A 35 -30.11 -16.90 6.36
CA TRP A 35 -30.81 -16.24 5.25
C TRP A 35 -31.16 -14.79 5.56
N THR A 36 -31.48 -14.48 6.80
CA THR A 36 -31.69 -13.09 7.23
C THR A 36 -30.39 -12.28 7.12
N ALA A 37 -29.28 -12.79 7.64
CA ALA A 37 -27.98 -12.15 7.51
C ALA A 37 -27.57 -11.98 6.03
N PHE A 38 -27.76 -13.02 5.20
CA PHE A 38 -27.49 -12.96 3.76
C PHE A 38 -28.35 -11.91 3.06
N ALA A 39 -29.64 -11.80 3.38
CA ALA A 39 -30.53 -10.78 2.81
C ALA A 39 -30.07 -9.36 3.12
N PHE A 40 -29.58 -9.10 4.36
CA PHE A 40 -28.98 -7.81 4.71
C PHE A 40 -27.64 -7.54 4.03
N MET A 41 -26.85 -8.58 3.77
CA MET A 41 -25.57 -8.45 3.07
C MET A 41 -25.73 -8.42 1.53
N ALA A 42 -26.83 -8.93 0.99
CA ALA A 42 -27.05 -9.08 -0.44
C ALA A 42 -26.85 -7.79 -1.25
N PRO A 43 -27.34 -6.61 -0.83
CA PRO A 43 -27.09 -5.36 -1.57
C PRO A 43 -25.59 -5.01 -1.64
N ALA A 44 -24.86 -5.18 -0.55
CA ALA A 44 -23.42 -4.92 -0.51
C ALA A 44 -22.64 -5.94 -1.37
N ILE A 45 -23.00 -7.22 -1.29
CA ILE A 45 -22.40 -8.28 -2.11
C ILE A 45 -22.68 -8.04 -3.60
N ALA A 46 -23.91 -7.66 -3.96
CA ALA A 46 -24.28 -7.33 -5.31
C ALA A 46 -23.49 -6.13 -5.85
N PHE A 47 -23.34 -5.08 -5.03
CA PHE A 47 -22.55 -3.89 -5.38
C PHE A 47 -21.07 -4.25 -5.61
N VAL A 48 -20.43 -4.93 -4.66
CA VAL A 48 -19.04 -5.39 -4.79
C VAL A 48 -18.87 -6.35 -5.97
N GLY A 49 -19.81 -7.27 -6.16
CA GLY A 49 -19.80 -8.21 -7.27
C GLY A 49 -19.84 -7.51 -8.62
N THR A 50 -20.74 -6.55 -8.78
CA THR A 50 -20.96 -5.85 -10.05
C THR A 50 -19.88 -4.81 -10.35
N PHE A 51 -19.47 -3.99 -9.36
CA PHE A 51 -18.60 -2.84 -9.61
C PHE A 51 -17.12 -3.10 -9.33
N LEU A 52 -16.78 -4.18 -8.62
CA LEU A 52 -15.40 -4.52 -8.34
C LEU A 52 -15.01 -5.87 -8.95
N LEU A 53 -15.71 -6.96 -8.62
CA LEU A 53 -15.30 -8.28 -9.08
C LEU A 53 -15.55 -8.49 -10.59
N PHE A 54 -16.69 -8.08 -11.10
CA PHE A 54 -17.00 -8.22 -12.53
C PHE A 54 -16.00 -7.47 -13.42
N PRO A 55 -15.65 -6.18 -13.21
CA PRO A 55 -14.66 -5.50 -14.03
C PRO A 55 -13.26 -6.14 -13.93
N VAL A 56 -12.85 -6.65 -12.77
CA VAL A 56 -11.57 -7.36 -12.61
C VAL A 56 -11.57 -8.65 -13.44
N LEU A 57 -12.60 -9.48 -13.32
CA LEU A 57 -12.72 -10.72 -14.08
C LEU A 57 -12.83 -10.45 -15.59
N HIS A 58 -13.58 -9.42 -15.95
CA HIS A 58 -13.72 -9.00 -17.35
C HIS A 58 -12.38 -8.49 -17.91
N ASN A 59 -11.61 -7.72 -17.15
CA ASN A 59 -10.28 -7.29 -17.57
C ASN A 59 -9.32 -8.49 -17.75
N ILE A 60 -9.40 -9.51 -16.88
CA ILE A 60 -8.62 -10.75 -17.06
C ILE A 60 -9.05 -11.44 -18.38
N TYR A 61 -10.34 -11.53 -18.67
CA TYR A 61 -10.81 -12.08 -19.96
C TYR A 61 -10.28 -11.26 -21.14
N LEU A 62 -10.39 -9.93 -21.10
CA LEU A 62 -9.92 -9.04 -22.16
C LEU A 62 -8.43 -9.20 -22.44
N SER A 63 -7.62 -9.51 -21.43
CA SER A 63 -6.17 -9.73 -21.59
C SER A 63 -5.82 -10.88 -22.54
N PHE A 64 -6.76 -11.81 -22.79
CA PHE A 64 -6.62 -12.94 -23.70
C PHE A 64 -7.27 -12.70 -25.08
N THR A 65 -7.78 -11.49 -25.35
CA THR A 65 -8.41 -11.13 -26.64
C THR A 65 -7.45 -10.31 -27.50
N ALA A 66 -7.85 -10.09 -28.77
CA ALA A 66 -7.13 -9.20 -29.70
C ALA A 66 -7.66 -7.77 -29.73
N TRP A 67 -8.45 -7.35 -28.73
CA TRP A 67 -9.18 -6.10 -28.74
C TRP A 67 -8.29 -4.86 -28.84
N ARG A 68 -8.55 -4.06 -29.87
CA ARG A 68 -7.92 -2.77 -30.14
C ARG A 68 -8.99 -1.69 -30.37
N ARG A 69 -8.53 -0.44 -30.35
CA ARG A 69 -9.40 0.70 -30.70
C ARG A 69 -9.95 0.53 -32.11
N PHE A 70 -11.26 0.59 -32.25
CA PHE A 70 -12.02 0.41 -33.50
C PHE A 70 -12.12 -1.04 -34.02
N GLU A 71 -11.51 -2.01 -33.36
CA GLU A 71 -11.67 -3.45 -33.67
C GLU A 71 -12.40 -4.10 -32.49
N GLY A 72 -13.29 -5.05 -32.73
CA GLY A 72 -14.01 -5.79 -31.70
C GLY A 72 -13.09 -6.67 -30.85
N TYR A 73 -13.60 -7.17 -29.73
CA TYR A 73 -12.88 -8.10 -28.85
C TYR A 73 -13.26 -9.58 -29.08
N ASP A 74 -13.88 -9.85 -30.22
CA ASP A 74 -14.47 -11.17 -30.53
C ASP A 74 -13.41 -12.23 -30.87
N GLU A 75 -12.16 -11.81 -31.17
CA GLU A 75 -11.07 -12.71 -31.45
C GLU A 75 -10.30 -13.08 -30.15
N PHE A 76 -10.26 -14.36 -29.88
CA PHE A 76 -9.45 -14.91 -28.79
C PHE A 76 -7.99 -15.02 -29.23
N ALA A 77 -7.10 -14.24 -28.60
CA ALA A 77 -5.67 -14.20 -28.90
C ALA A 77 -4.82 -15.11 -27.99
N GLY A 78 -5.43 -15.80 -27.04
CA GLY A 78 -4.71 -16.62 -26.06
C GLY A 78 -3.64 -15.81 -25.29
N VAL A 79 -2.45 -16.32 -25.21
CA VAL A 79 -1.33 -15.70 -24.46
C VAL A 79 -0.48 -14.72 -25.29
N GLN A 80 -0.91 -14.34 -26.49
CA GLN A 80 -0.11 -13.48 -27.39
C GLN A 80 0.22 -12.12 -26.77
N ASN A 81 -0.70 -11.51 -26.01
CA ASN A 81 -0.43 -10.23 -25.32
C ASN A 81 0.68 -10.38 -24.29
N TYR A 82 0.75 -11.48 -23.57
CA TYR A 82 1.79 -11.77 -22.60
C TYR A 82 3.14 -12.05 -23.28
N ALA A 83 3.15 -12.78 -24.39
CA ALA A 83 4.35 -13.01 -25.20
C ALA A 83 4.88 -11.69 -25.79
N ARG A 84 4.00 -10.84 -26.35
CA ARG A 84 4.33 -9.49 -26.81
C ARG A 84 4.87 -8.62 -25.66
N MET A 85 4.30 -8.69 -24.47
CA MET A 85 4.77 -7.95 -23.31
C MET A 85 6.18 -8.38 -22.90
N ALA A 86 6.44 -9.69 -22.83
CA ALA A 86 7.77 -10.21 -22.48
C ALA A 86 8.86 -9.83 -23.50
N SER A 87 8.51 -9.68 -24.79
CA SER A 87 9.42 -9.24 -25.84
C SER A 87 9.50 -7.71 -26.01
N ASN A 88 8.70 -6.95 -25.26
CA ASN A 88 8.70 -5.50 -25.34
C ASN A 88 9.90 -4.92 -24.58
N PRO A 89 10.78 -4.12 -25.23
CA PRO A 89 11.97 -3.59 -24.58
C PRO A 89 11.66 -2.70 -23.37
N PHE A 90 10.51 -2.04 -23.35
CA PHE A 90 10.10 -1.16 -22.26
C PHE A 90 9.50 -1.89 -21.05
N PHE A 91 9.15 -3.17 -21.19
CA PHE A 91 8.52 -3.91 -20.09
C PHE A 91 9.50 -4.16 -18.92
N GLY A 92 10.74 -4.50 -19.24
CA GLY A 92 11.80 -4.68 -18.24
C GLY A 92 12.04 -3.39 -17.44
N ASP A 93 12.12 -2.26 -18.13
CA ASP A 93 12.29 -0.94 -17.50
C ASP A 93 11.09 -0.58 -16.64
N ALA A 94 9.86 -0.81 -17.13
CA ALA A 94 8.65 -0.55 -16.38
C ALA A 94 8.55 -1.40 -15.10
N LEU A 95 8.97 -2.66 -15.17
CA LEU A 95 9.01 -3.55 -14.01
C LEU A 95 10.06 -3.09 -12.99
N TRP A 96 11.25 -2.74 -13.44
CA TRP A 96 12.34 -2.25 -12.59
C TRP A 96 11.99 -0.93 -11.92
N ASN A 97 11.46 0.03 -12.69
CA ASN A 97 11.02 1.31 -12.14
C ASN A 97 9.89 1.14 -11.12
N THR A 98 8.97 0.19 -11.36
CA THR A 98 7.92 -0.15 -10.38
C THR A 98 8.52 -0.70 -9.10
N ALA A 99 9.54 -1.56 -9.19
CA ALA A 99 10.22 -2.09 -8.01
C ALA A 99 10.95 -0.99 -7.21
N ILE A 100 11.67 -0.09 -7.89
CA ILE A 100 12.30 1.08 -7.27
C ILE A 100 11.25 1.95 -6.58
N TRP A 101 10.16 2.24 -7.29
CA TRP A 101 9.07 3.08 -6.81
C TRP A 101 8.42 2.50 -5.56
N ILE A 102 8.06 1.23 -5.58
CA ILE A 102 7.46 0.54 -4.41
C ILE A 102 8.46 0.51 -3.25
N GLY A 103 9.70 0.15 -3.51
CA GLY A 103 10.75 0.14 -2.49
C GLY A 103 10.93 1.51 -1.84
N ALA A 104 11.02 2.57 -2.63
CA ALA A 104 11.15 3.94 -2.13
C ALA A 104 9.90 4.42 -1.39
N SER A 105 8.69 4.12 -1.91
CA SER A 105 7.41 4.51 -1.29
C SER A 105 7.15 3.84 0.06
N ILE A 106 7.74 2.68 0.30
CA ILE A 106 7.67 2.01 1.60
C ILE A 106 8.74 2.57 2.55
N THR A 107 10.00 2.57 2.11
CA THR A 107 11.14 2.78 3.01
C THR A 107 11.32 4.24 3.40
N LEU A 108 11.26 5.17 2.44
CA LEU A 108 11.59 6.56 2.71
C LEU A 108 10.56 7.27 3.60
N PRO A 109 9.23 7.21 3.34
CA PRO A 109 8.25 7.81 4.24
C PRO A 109 8.27 7.17 5.63
N LEU A 110 8.50 5.83 5.71
CA LEU A 110 8.55 5.11 6.99
C LEU A 110 9.73 5.57 7.85
N LEU A 111 10.94 5.61 7.29
CA LEU A 111 12.14 6.02 8.00
C LEU A 111 12.09 7.49 8.40
N LEU A 112 11.70 8.37 7.47
CA LEU A 112 11.58 9.80 7.74
C LEU A 112 10.45 10.11 8.72
N GLY A 113 9.28 9.46 8.55
CA GLY A 113 8.15 9.60 9.45
C GLY A 113 8.45 9.14 10.86
N LEU A 114 9.17 8.02 11.01
CA LEU A 114 9.63 7.52 12.31
C LEU A 114 10.65 8.50 12.94
N GLY A 115 11.63 8.97 12.17
CA GLY A 115 12.60 9.96 12.61
C GLY A 115 11.92 11.25 13.10
N LEU A 116 11.00 11.80 12.29
CA LEU A 116 10.23 12.99 12.66
C LEU A 116 9.35 12.75 13.89
N ALA A 117 8.67 11.60 13.99
CA ALA A 117 7.84 11.27 15.14
C ALA A 117 8.63 11.23 16.46
N ILE A 118 9.89 10.76 16.40
CA ILE A 118 10.77 10.72 17.57
C ILE A 118 11.32 12.13 17.89
N MET A 119 11.81 12.86 16.86
CA MET A 119 12.47 14.15 17.03
C MET A 119 11.51 15.26 17.45
N LEU A 120 10.26 15.23 17.00
CA LEU A 120 9.27 16.26 17.30
C LEU A 120 8.62 16.10 18.68
N ARG A 121 8.91 15.03 19.40
CA ARG A 121 8.28 14.74 20.68
C ARG A 121 8.86 15.62 21.79
N GLY A 122 7.99 16.42 22.43
CA GLY A 122 8.37 17.26 23.56
C GLY A 122 9.10 18.56 23.21
N ILE A 123 9.14 18.96 21.93
CA ILE A 123 9.74 20.24 21.53
C ILE A 123 8.70 21.37 21.59
N PRO A 124 9.15 22.64 21.74
CA PRO A 124 8.25 23.78 21.62
C PRO A 124 7.55 23.81 20.27
N PHE A 125 6.27 24.19 20.27
CA PHE A 125 5.44 24.26 19.05
C PHE A 125 5.25 22.91 18.30
N GLU A 126 5.42 21.80 18.99
CA GLU A 126 5.27 20.44 18.44
C GLU A 126 4.04 20.29 17.53
N ASN A 127 2.85 20.73 18.00
CA ASN A 127 1.61 20.62 17.24
C ASN A 127 1.60 21.48 15.96
N ALA A 128 2.16 22.68 16.02
CA ALA A 128 2.25 23.54 14.84
C ALA A 128 3.15 22.93 13.76
N ILE A 129 4.30 22.39 14.16
CA ILE A 129 5.26 21.75 13.25
C ILE A 129 4.62 20.48 12.63
N LYS A 130 3.96 19.65 13.43
CA LYS A 130 3.22 18.47 12.94
C LYS A 130 2.18 18.84 11.91
N ASN A 131 1.41 19.89 12.17
CA ASN A 131 0.38 20.37 11.25
C ASN A 131 0.99 20.84 9.92
N ILE A 132 2.10 21.59 9.95
CA ILE A 132 2.79 22.05 8.74
C ILE A 132 3.29 20.86 7.91
N ILE A 133 3.89 19.86 8.55
CA ILE A 133 4.38 18.64 7.86
C ILE A 133 3.21 17.82 7.30
N PHE A 134 2.02 17.91 7.89
CA PHE A 134 0.84 17.18 7.42
C PHE A 134 0.10 17.87 6.26
N ILE A 135 0.21 19.21 6.10
CA ILE A 135 -0.48 19.99 5.06
C ILE A 135 -0.34 19.38 3.65
N PRO A 136 0.85 18.94 3.20
CA PRO A 136 1.00 18.37 1.86
C PRO A 136 0.08 17.20 1.57
N ARG A 137 -0.28 16.42 2.58
CA ARG A 137 -1.17 15.25 2.45
C ARG A 137 -2.60 15.61 2.06
N ILE A 138 -3.05 16.82 2.37
CA ILE A 138 -4.41 17.29 2.09
C ILE A 138 -4.58 17.64 0.60
N LEU A 139 -3.47 17.96 -0.07
CA LEU A 139 -3.47 18.35 -1.49
C LEU A 139 -3.72 17.14 -2.38
N ALA A 140 -4.50 17.34 -3.45
CA ALA A 140 -4.68 16.31 -4.47
C ALA A 140 -3.34 15.96 -5.14
N PRO A 141 -3.02 14.67 -5.38
CA PRO A 141 -1.75 14.25 -5.99
C PRO A 141 -1.43 14.95 -7.33
N THR A 142 -2.44 15.12 -8.18
CA THR A 142 -2.29 15.83 -9.45
C THR A 142 -1.87 17.29 -9.25
N ALA A 143 -2.47 18.00 -8.27
CA ALA A 143 -2.10 19.38 -7.96
C ALA A 143 -0.67 19.47 -7.41
N VAL A 144 -0.27 18.50 -6.58
CA VAL A 144 1.11 18.38 -6.10
C VAL A 144 2.07 18.15 -7.26
N GLY A 145 1.72 17.26 -8.19
CA GLY A 145 2.52 17.01 -9.39
C GLY A 145 2.74 18.27 -10.22
N VAL A 146 1.69 19.05 -10.46
CA VAL A 146 1.77 20.34 -11.19
C VAL A 146 2.63 21.36 -10.44
N LEU A 147 2.42 21.50 -9.12
CA LEU A 147 3.22 22.41 -8.30
C LEU A 147 4.70 22.08 -8.39
N TRP A 148 5.06 20.82 -8.16
CA TRP A 148 6.46 20.40 -8.19
C TRP A 148 7.07 20.37 -9.57
N TYR A 149 6.26 20.22 -10.64
CA TYR A 149 6.72 20.38 -12.02
C TYR A 149 7.34 21.78 -12.22
N TYR A 150 6.69 22.85 -11.73
CA TYR A 150 7.24 24.20 -11.79
C TYR A 150 8.37 24.45 -10.81
N VAL A 151 8.37 23.79 -9.65
CA VAL A 151 9.50 23.89 -8.69
C VAL A 151 10.78 23.31 -9.27
N TYR A 152 10.66 22.21 -10.05
CA TYR A 152 11.78 21.51 -10.69
C TYR A 152 12.11 22.04 -12.10
N ALA A 153 11.39 23.03 -12.60
CA ALA A 153 11.70 23.64 -13.89
C ALA A 153 13.12 24.25 -13.90
N PRO A 154 13.78 24.36 -15.06
CA PRO A 154 15.11 24.97 -15.15
C PRO A 154 15.20 26.36 -14.51
N ASP A 155 14.20 27.19 -14.73
CA ASP A 155 14.01 28.51 -14.10
C ASP A 155 13.25 28.47 -12.78
N GLY A 156 13.01 27.27 -12.24
CA GLY A 156 12.18 27.02 -11.08
C GLY A 156 12.80 27.41 -9.74
N VAL A 157 11.95 27.36 -8.71
CA VAL A 157 12.32 27.81 -7.36
C VAL A 157 13.51 27.02 -6.79
N LEU A 158 13.60 25.71 -7.05
CA LEU A 158 14.68 24.88 -6.54
C LEU A 158 16.05 25.32 -7.08
N ASN A 159 16.16 25.56 -8.38
CA ASN A 159 17.40 26.03 -9.00
C ASN A 159 17.78 27.42 -8.49
N ARG A 160 16.82 28.32 -8.31
CA ARG A 160 17.07 29.66 -7.71
C ARG A 160 17.62 29.55 -6.29
N ILE A 161 17.03 28.66 -5.46
CA ILE A 161 17.53 28.44 -4.09
C ILE A 161 18.96 27.91 -4.13
N ILE A 162 19.26 26.91 -4.95
CA ILE A 162 20.62 26.36 -5.08
C ILE A 162 21.58 27.44 -5.58
N GLY A 163 21.18 28.25 -6.54
CA GLY A 163 21.96 29.39 -7.05
C GLY A 163 22.33 30.41 -5.96
N LEU A 164 21.41 30.70 -5.04
CA LEU A 164 21.68 31.58 -3.89
C LEU A 164 22.79 31.04 -2.97
N PHE A 165 22.84 29.72 -2.78
CA PHE A 165 23.88 29.09 -1.94
C PHE A 165 25.21 28.87 -2.66
N THR A 166 25.18 28.64 -3.97
CA THR A 166 26.39 28.38 -4.77
C THR A 166 27.02 29.64 -5.37
N GLY A 167 26.29 30.75 -5.39
CA GLY A 167 26.73 32.00 -6.02
C GLY A 167 26.75 31.95 -7.55
N ASN A 168 26.22 30.91 -8.17
CA ASN A 168 26.18 30.69 -9.62
C ASN A 168 24.76 30.51 -10.12
N GLU A 169 24.51 30.82 -11.40
CA GLU A 169 23.27 30.42 -12.03
C GLU A 169 23.22 28.88 -12.17
N VAL A 170 22.10 28.28 -11.74
CA VAL A 170 21.85 26.85 -11.78
C VAL A 170 20.66 26.60 -12.70
N ASP A 171 20.88 25.80 -13.74
CA ASP A 171 19.89 25.45 -14.75
C ASP A 171 19.82 23.91 -14.88
N ILE A 172 19.38 23.25 -13.82
CA ILE A 172 19.24 21.80 -13.81
C ILE A 172 17.81 21.44 -14.23
N GLY A 173 17.68 20.71 -15.32
CA GLY A 173 16.41 20.13 -15.75
C GLY A 173 16.08 18.85 -14.99
N TRP A 174 15.66 18.97 -13.72
CA TRP A 174 15.43 17.84 -12.80
C TRP A 174 14.53 16.75 -13.36
N LEU A 175 13.52 17.12 -14.14
CA LEU A 175 12.55 16.19 -14.74
C LEU A 175 12.94 15.77 -16.17
N TYR A 176 13.97 16.38 -16.74
CA TYR A 176 14.39 16.12 -18.12
C TYR A 176 15.67 15.28 -18.24
N GLN A 177 16.34 15.02 -17.11
CA GLN A 177 17.55 14.21 -17.06
C GLN A 177 17.26 12.84 -16.46
N GLU A 178 17.77 11.79 -17.09
CA GLU A 178 17.58 10.40 -16.63
C GLU A 178 18.06 10.14 -15.21
N ASN A 179 19.10 10.83 -14.77
CA ASN A 179 19.70 10.64 -13.45
C ASN A 179 18.93 11.32 -12.31
N THR A 180 18.09 12.30 -12.60
CA THR A 180 17.41 13.12 -11.58
C THR A 180 15.91 12.90 -11.54
N VAL A 181 15.27 12.55 -12.66
CA VAL A 181 13.81 12.49 -12.77
C VAL A 181 13.16 11.54 -11.75
N THR A 182 13.68 10.33 -11.62
CA THR A 182 13.12 9.33 -10.68
C THR A 182 13.27 9.81 -9.24
N ALA A 183 14.44 10.36 -8.87
CA ALA A 183 14.69 10.89 -7.53
C ALA A 183 13.80 12.12 -7.22
N ALA A 184 13.60 13.01 -8.18
CA ALA A 184 12.73 14.18 -8.03
C ALA A 184 11.27 13.79 -7.77
N ILE A 185 10.73 12.83 -8.54
CA ILE A 185 9.36 12.36 -8.35
C ILE A 185 9.22 11.61 -7.01
N ILE A 186 10.18 10.78 -6.64
CA ILE A 186 10.21 10.11 -5.33
C ILE A 186 10.24 11.12 -4.19
N ALA A 187 11.09 12.16 -4.28
CA ALA A 187 11.16 13.22 -3.27
C ALA A 187 9.81 13.94 -3.10
N THR A 188 9.13 14.22 -4.20
CA THR A 188 7.78 14.80 -4.20
C THR A 188 6.78 13.89 -3.49
N PHE A 189 6.79 12.60 -3.80
CA PHE A 189 5.91 11.62 -3.15
C PHE A 189 6.19 11.51 -1.66
N VAL A 190 7.46 11.47 -1.27
CA VAL A 190 7.87 11.41 0.14
C VAL A 190 7.41 12.67 0.88
N TRP A 191 7.61 13.85 0.31
CA TRP A 191 7.13 15.11 0.87
C TRP A 191 5.61 15.10 1.11
N GLN A 192 4.83 14.56 0.17
CA GLN A 192 3.38 14.44 0.32
C GLN A 192 2.95 13.39 1.36
N SER A 193 3.73 12.31 1.52
CA SER A 193 3.33 11.13 2.28
C SER A 193 3.84 11.13 3.73
N VAL A 194 4.99 11.73 3.98
CA VAL A 194 5.70 11.63 5.27
C VAL A 194 4.89 12.14 6.45
N GLY A 195 4.08 13.19 6.25
CA GLY A 195 3.23 13.75 7.30
C GLY A 195 2.20 12.77 7.84
N LEU A 196 1.53 12.02 6.95
CA LEU A 196 0.59 10.98 7.35
C LEU A 196 1.29 9.86 8.11
N VAL A 197 2.42 9.39 7.59
CA VAL A 197 3.21 8.33 8.22
C VAL A 197 3.67 8.76 9.61
N MET A 198 4.19 9.97 9.75
CA MET A 198 4.57 10.55 11.03
C MET A 198 3.41 10.55 12.04
N VAL A 199 2.22 11.00 11.63
CA VAL A 199 1.04 11.05 12.52
C VAL A 199 0.62 9.65 12.96
N LEU A 200 0.59 8.67 12.06
CA LEU A 200 0.25 7.29 12.41
C LEU A 200 1.26 6.69 13.40
N ILE A 201 2.55 6.95 13.21
CA ILE A 201 3.60 6.50 14.14
C ILE A 201 3.46 7.20 15.49
N LEU A 202 3.14 8.49 15.53
CA LEU A 202 2.88 9.22 16.78
C LEU A 202 1.70 8.63 17.56
N LEU A 203 0.63 8.25 16.87
CA LEU A 203 -0.51 7.55 17.49
C LEU A 203 -0.07 6.20 18.07
N GLY A 204 0.74 5.42 17.33
CA GLY A 204 1.32 4.18 17.84
C GLY A 204 2.22 4.39 19.06
N LEU A 205 3.08 5.40 19.03
CA LEU A 205 3.94 5.76 20.17
C LEU A 205 3.13 6.21 21.41
N ALA A 206 2.00 6.88 21.21
CA ALA A 206 1.11 7.30 22.28
C ALA A 206 0.36 6.13 22.93
N ALA A 207 0.17 5.03 22.20
CA ALA A 207 -0.50 3.82 22.70
C ALA A 207 0.41 2.89 23.51
N ILE A 208 1.73 3.13 23.52
CA ILE A 208 2.68 2.32 24.29
C ILE A 208 2.51 2.59 25.79
N PRO A 209 2.33 1.53 26.64
CA PRO A 209 2.28 1.68 28.07
C PRO A 209 3.56 2.32 28.63
N LYS A 210 3.44 3.16 29.65
CA LYS A 210 4.58 3.85 30.25
C LYS A 210 5.40 2.93 31.16
N ASP A 211 4.76 2.00 31.86
CA ASP A 211 5.37 1.16 32.89
C ASP A 211 6.64 0.42 32.40
N PRO A 212 6.66 -0.27 31.23
CA PRO A 212 7.87 -0.94 30.76
C PRO A 212 9.02 0.05 30.45
N VAL A 213 8.69 1.26 29.98
CA VAL A 213 9.67 2.30 29.65
C VAL A 213 10.27 2.89 30.94
N GLU A 214 9.44 3.14 31.97
CA GLU A 214 9.85 3.66 33.26
C GLU A 214 10.71 2.63 34.03
N ALA A 215 10.29 1.36 34.07
CA ALA A 215 11.02 0.27 34.70
C ALA A 215 12.44 0.12 34.09
N ALA A 216 12.56 0.07 32.77
CA ALA A 216 13.86 -0.02 32.11
C ALA A 216 14.75 1.22 32.37
N THR A 217 14.14 2.40 32.50
CA THR A 217 14.88 3.62 32.86
C THR A 217 15.42 3.57 34.28
N VAL A 218 14.65 3.03 35.24
CA VAL A 218 15.08 2.79 36.62
C VAL A 218 16.21 1.76 36.67
N ASP A 219 16.17 0.73 35.82
CA ASP A 219 17.21 -0.29 35.66
C ASP A 219 18.51 0.26 34.99
N GLY A 220 18.53 1.53 34.62
CA GLY A 220 19.71 2.19 34.05
C GLY A 220 19.87 1.98 32.52
N ALA A 221 18.85 1.53 31.81
CA ALA A 221 18.91 1.39 30.36
C ALA A 221 19.06 2.77 29.67
N THR A 222 19.94 2.85 28.69
CA THR A 222 20.09 4.04 27.85
C THR A 222 18.88 4.26 26.95
N ARG A 223 18.63 5.50 26.49
CA ARG A 223 17.53 5.84 25.59
C ARG A 223 17.50 4.95 24.34
N LEU A 224 18.65 4.61 23.77
CA LEU A 224 18.75 3.74 22.59
C LEU A 224 18.36 2.29 22.92
N GLN A 225 18.76 1.79 24.11
CA GLN A 225 18.37 0.46 24.58
C GLN A 225 16.86 0.37 24.81
N VAL A 226 16.26 1.36 25.49
CA VAL A 226 14.81 1.46 25.68
C VAL A 226 14.10 1.50 24.33
N PHE A 227 14.57 2.33 23.40
CA PHE A 227 13.98 2.42 22.05
C PHE A 227 14.04 1.08 21.33
N ARG A 228 15.23 0.45 21.25
CA ARG A 228 15.44 -0.76 20.46
C ARG A 228 14.75 -2.00 21.04
N HIS A 229 14.71 -2.13 22.37
CA HIS A 229 14.27 -3.36 23.03
C HIS A 229 12.83 -3.27 23.58
N ILE A 230 12.28 -2.08 23.75
CA ILE A 230 10.92 -1.89 24.31
C ILE A 230 10.03 -1.15 23.31
N VAL A 231 10.41 0.09 22.94
CA VAL A 231 9.54 0.93 22.11
C VAL A 231 9.37 0.37 20.71
N LEU A 232 10.45 0.00 20.04
CA LEU A 232 10.39 -0.49 18.65
C LEU A 232 9.62 -1.80 18.51
N PRO A 233 9.79 -2.82 19.38
CA PRO A 233 8.96 -4.02 19.36
C PRO A 233 7.47 -3.73 19.60
N LEU A 234 7.13 -2.87 20.57
CA LEU A 234 5.75 -2.50 20.86
C LEU A 234 5.13 -1.63 19.74
N LEU A 235 5.94 -0.94 18.96
CA LEU A 235 5.52 -0.14 17.82
C LEU A 235 5.32 -0.98 16.55
N LEU A 236 5.84 -2.21 16.48
CA LEU A 236 5.78 -3.06 15.29
C LEU A 236 4.38 -3.19 14.68
N PRO A 237 3.29 -3.39 15.45
CA PRO A 237 1.95 -3.46 14.86
C PRO A 237 1.57 -2.19 14.09
N THR A 238 1.91 -1.01 14.63
CA THR A 238 1.68 0.27 13.95
C THR A 238 2.55 0.40 12.69
N LEU A 239 3.82 0.03 12.76
CA LEU A 239 4.73 0.06 11.60
C LEU A 239 4.25 -0.87 10.48
N LEU A 240 3.67 -2.02 10.81
CA LEU A 240 3.06 -2.93 9.84
C LEU A 240 1.87 -2.28 9.14
N VAL A 241 0.96 -1.65 9.87
CA VAL A 241 -0.19 -0.92 9.29
C VAL A 241 0.31 0.20 8.36
N VAL A 242 1.29 0.99 8.82
CA VAL A 242 1.90 2.06 8.00
C VAL A 242 2.53 1.49 6.74
N THR A 243 3.22 0.37 6.83
CA THR A 243 3.83 -0.30 5.68
C THR A 243 2.77 -0.76 4.67
N ILE A 244 1.63 -1.34 5.14
CA ILE A 244 0.51 -1.73 4.26
C ILE A 244 -0.03 -0.51 3.50
N LEU A 245 -0.28 0.59 4.20
CA LEU A 245 -0.77 1.83 3.58
C LEU A 245 0.25 2.42 2.59
N SER A 246 1.55 2.33 2.88
CA SER A 246 2.62 2.79 2.00
C SER A 246 2.72 1.94 0.73
N VAL A 247 2.58 0.62 0.84
CA VAL A 247 2.50 -0.29 -0.32
C VAL A 247 1.33 0.09 -1.21
N LEU A 248 0.14 0.25 -0.62
CA LEU A 248 -1.07 0.64 -1.36
C LEU A 248 -0.87 1.99 -2.06
N ALA A 249 -0.32 2.99 -1.35
CA ALA A 249 -0.03 4.30 -1.92
C ALA A 249 0.99 4.22 -3.07
N GLY A 250 2.01 3.37 -2.96
CA GLY A 250 3.00 3.14 -4.01
C GLY A 250 2.37 2.57 -5.30
N PHE A 251 1.48 1.59 -5.19
CA PHE A 251 0.79 1.02 -6.37
C PHE A 251 -0.22 1.98 -7.02
N THR A 252 -0.81 2.89 -6.25
CA THR A 252 -1.82 3.84 -6.75
C THR A 252 -1.24 5.17 -7.21
N ALA A 253 0.06 5.40 -7.10
CA ALA A 253 0.73 6.66 -7.43
C ALA A 253 0.89 6.89 -8.95
N PHE A 254 -0.21 6.83 -9.69
CA PHE A 254 -0.24 7.13 -11.11
C PHE A 254 -0.10 8.64 -11.38
N ASP A 255 -0.85 9.48 -10.64
CA ASP A 255 -0.97 10.91 -10.91
C ASP A 255 0.36 11.66 -10.93
N LEU A 256 1.20 11.44 -9.92
CA LEU A 256 2.52 12.08 -9.84
C LEU A 256 3.42 11.67 -11.00
N LEU A 257 3.50 10.36 -11.29
CA LEU A 257 4.32 9.83 -12.37
C LEU A 257 3.86 10.33 -13.73
N TRP A 258 2.54 10.41 -13.94
CA TRP A 258 1.96 10.88 -15.19
C TRP A 258 2.15 12.39 -15.39
N VAL A 259 1.84 13.20 -14.38
CA VAL A 259 1.90 14.66 -14.48
C VAL A 259 3.36 15.15 -14.56
N MET A 260 4.24 14.61 -13.72
CA MET A 260 5.64 15.03 -13.69
C MET A 260 6.47 14.41 -14.83
N GLY A 261 6.05 13.26 -15.36
CA GLY A 261 6.62 12.65 -16.56
C GLY A 261 6.17 13.34 -17.87
N ALA A 262 5.48 14.49 -17.79
CA ALA A 262 5.05 15.31 -18.93
C ALA A 262 4.17 14.56 -19.95
N SER A 263 3.32 13.65 -19.50
CA SER A 263 2.39 12.86 -20.33
C SER A 263 3.05 11.97 -21.40
N TYR A 264 4.35 11.97 -21.49
CA TYR A 264 5.15 11.04 -22.29
C TYR A 264 6.21 10.43 -21.39
N PRO A 265 5.94 9.23 -20.81
CA PRO A 265 6.87 8.63 -19.88
C PRO A 265 8.15 8.27 -20.61
N GLY A 266 9.21 8.95 -20.27
CA GLY A 266 10.56 8.52 -20.61
C GLY A 266 10.85 7.17 -19.94
N GLN A 267 11.89 6.50 -20.40
CA GLN A 267 12.26 5.16 -19.92
C GLN A 267 12.39 5.09 -18.39
N ARG A 268 12.85 6.17 -17.74
CA ARG A 268 13.05 6.26 -16.27
C ARG A 268 11.79 6.52 -15.46
N THR A 269 10.76 7.10 -16.06
CA THR A 269 9.47 7.36 -15.38
C THR A 269 8.40 6.33 -15.69
N LEU A 270 8.71 5.41 -16.61
CA LEU A 270 7.80 4.36 -17.05
C LEU A 270 7.66 3.29 -15.96
N SER A 271 6.62 3.41 -15.13
CA SER A 271 6.19 2.33 -14.25
C SER A 271 5.15 1.44 -14.94
N LEU A 272 4.87 0.26 -14.40
CA LEU A 272 3.84 -0.63 -14.97
C LEU A 272 2.47 0.04 -15.08
N VAL A 273 2.08 0.88 -14.11
CA VAL A 273 0.79 1.58 -14.17
C VAL A 273 0.77 2.63 -15.27
N VAL A 274 1.86 3.36 -15.46
CA VAL A 274 1.99 4.34 -16.55
C VAL A 274 2.07 3.64 -17.91
N PHE A 275 2.80 2.55 -17.99
CA PHE A 275 2.90 1.72 -19.20
C PHE A 275 1.54 1.15 -19.60
N MET A 276 0.81 0.58 -18.65
CA MET A 276 -0.57 0.11 -18.85
C MET A 276 -1.46 1.21 -19.41
N TYR A 277 -1.47 2.39 -18.78
CA TYR A 277 -2.29 3.51 -19.21
C TYR A 277 -1.94 3.98 -20.62
N PHE A 278 -0.64 4.10 -20.91
CA PHE A 278 -0.14 4.55 -22.21
C PHE A 278 -0.52 3.58 -23.33
N GLU A 279 -0.32 2.27 -23.15
CA GLU A 279 -0.67 1.25 -24.12
C GLU A 279 -2.18 1.11 -24.33
N ALA A 280 -2.96 1.14 -23.22
CA ALA A 280 -4.42 1.00 -23.30
C ALA A 280 -5.08 2.24 -23.90
N PHE A 281 -4.85 3.42 -23.32
CA PHE A 281 -5.63 4.62 -23.61
C PHE A 281 -5.00 5.55 -24.63
N GLN A 282 -3.68 5.67 -24.67
CA GLN A 282 -3.02 6.54 -25.66
C GLN A 282 -2.85 5.83 -26.98
N LYS A 283 -2.41 4.55 -26.98
CA LYS A 283 -2.23 3.77 -28.20
C LYS A 283 -3.48 2.97 -28.63
N GLY A 284 -4.48 2.85 -27.76
CA GLY A 284 -5.72 2.12 -28.05
C GLY A 284 -5.57 0.59 -28.05
N GLY A 285 -4.52 0.06 -27.45
CA GLY A 285 -4.28 -1.38 -27.29
C GLY A 285 -4.96 -1.94 -26.05
N TRP A 286 -6.29 -1.96 -26.02
CA TRP A 286 -7.09 -2.30 -24.84
C TRP A 286 -6.72 -3.65 -24.23
N ALA A 287 -6.65 -4.71 -25.07
CA ALA A 287 -6.31 -6.06 -24.60
C ALA A 287 -4.85 -6.15 -24.10
N PHE A 288 -3.92 -5.45 -24.74
CA PHE A 288 -2.53 -5.40 -24.30
C PHE A 288 -2.41 -4.64 -22.98
N GLY A 289 -3.09 -3.50 -22.83
CA GLY A 289 -3.18 -2.78 -21.55
C GLY A 289 -3.83 -3.62 -20.45
N ALA A 290 -4.87 -4.40 -20.79
CA ALA A 290 -5.48 -5.34 -19.86
C ALA A 290 -4.47 -6.42 -19.39
N ALA A 291 -3.63 -6.95 -20.28
CA ALA A 291 -2.59 -7.91 -19.90
C ALA A 291 -1.54 -7.29 -18.95
N ILE A 292 -1.12 -6.03 -19.20
CA ILE A 292 -0.23 -5.30 -18.28
C ILE A 292 -0.90 -5.10 -16.91
N ALA A 293 -2.19 -4.75 -16.90
CA ALA A 293 -2.97 -4.59 -15.66
C ALA A 293 -3.06 -5.90 -14.85
N VAL A 294 -3.20 -7.05 -15.52
CA VAL A 294 -3.18 -8.36 -14.85
C VAL A 294 -1.82 -8.62 -14.20
N VAL A 295 -0.72 -8.36 -14.91
CA VAL A 295 0.63 -8.51 -14.34
C VAL A 295 0.84 -7.56 -13.17
N LEU A 296 0.43 -6.29 -13.28
CA LEU A 296 0.47 -5.33 -12.18
C LEU A 296 -0.32 -5.84 -10.96
N GLY A 297 -1.51 -6.39 -11.18
CA GLY A 297 -2.34 -7.02 -10.14
C GLY A 297 -1.64 -8.19 -9.45
N ILE A 298 -0.97 -9.07 -10.23
CA ILE A 298 -0.20 -10.18 -9.69
C ILE A 298 0.96 -9.68 -8.83
N VAL A 299 1.69 -8.65 -9.29
CA VAL A 299 2.78 -8.04 -8.52
C VAL A 299 2.25 -7.45 -7.21
N ALA A 300 1.14 -6.70 -7.27
CA ALA A 300 0.51 -6.10 -6.09
C ALA A 300 0.06 -7.16 -5.08
N LEU A 301 -0.62 -8.22 -5.54
CA LEU A 301 -1.06 -9.34 -4.70
C LEU A 301 0.13 -10.08 -4.08
N SER A 302 1.21 -10.29 -4.84
CA SER A 302 2.43 -10.95 -4.35
C SER A 302 3.09 -10.15 -3.22
N VAL A 303 3.24 -8.83 -3.39
CA VAL A 303 3.78 -7.94 -2.36
C VAL A 303 2.90 -7.94 -1.11
N THR A 304 1.59 -7.83 -1.30
CA THR A 304 0.62 -7.84 -0.18
C THR A 304 0.63 -9.20 0.55
N TRP A 305 0.73 -10.29 -0.18
CA TRP A 305 0.81 -11.64 0.41
C TRP A 305 2.09 -11.84 1.22
N ILE A 306 3.25 -11.42 0.69
CA ILE A 306 4.53 -11.45 1.42
C ILE A 306 4.41 -10.64 2.72
N GLN A 307 3.83 -9.46 2.64
CA GLN A 307 3.63 -8.58 3.78
C GLN A 307 2.73 -9.22 4.84
N ALA A 308 1.60 -9.80 4.44
CA ALA A 308 0.68 -10.50 5.35
C ALA A 308 1.34 -11.73 6.00
N ALA A 309 2.17 -12.48 5.25
CA ALA A 309 2.91 -13.61 5.78
C ALA A 309 3.96 -13.18 6.82
N LEU A 310 4.65 -12.07 6.60
CA LEU A 310 5.58 -11.49 7.57
C LEU A 310 4.87 -11.03 8.84
N GLN A 311 3.71 -10.38 8.70
CA GLN A 311 2.89 -9.97 9.82
C GLN A 311 2.46 -11.15 10.69
N GLY A 312 1.97 -12.23 10.08
CA GLY A 312 1.57 -13.44 10.82
C GLY A 312 2.73 -14.15 11.53
N ARG A 313 3.98 -13.92 11.13
CA ARG A 313 5.18 -14.39 11.87
C ARG A 313 5.46 -13.50 13.08
N ILE A 314 5.39 -12.20 12.91
CA ILE A 314 5.61 -11.21 13.98
C ILE A 314 4.57 -11.38 15.09
N ASP A 315 3.30 -11.51 14.74
CA ASP A 315 2.21 -11.73 15.70
C ASP A 315 2.39 -13.02 16.54
N ARG A 316 2.99 -14.06 15.94
CA ARG A 316 3.32 -15.30 16.65
C ARG A 316 4.54 -15.16 17.57
N MET A 317 5.48 -14.28 17.28
CA MET A 317 6.63 -14.04 18.14
C MET A 317 6.31 -13.13 19.33
N MET A 318 5.23 -12.37 19.26
CA MET A 318 4.77 -11.46 20.33
C MET A 318 3.77 -12.11 21.30
N ARG A 319 3.29 -13.31 20.99
CA ARG A 319 2.42 -14.14 21.88
C ARG A 319 3.25 -15.06 22.73
#